data_8b09d3325f1deb8f3b5f9d12cba3a3dd
#
_entry.id   8b09d3325f1deb8f3b5f9d12cba3a3dd
#
_cell.length_a   1.000
_cell.length_b   1.000
_cell.length_c   1.000
_cell.angle_alpha   90.00
_cell.angle_beta   90.00
_cell.angle_gamma   90.00
#
_symmetry.space_group_name_H-M   'P 1'
#
loop_
_entity.id
_entity.type
_entity.pdbx_description
1 polymer ?
#
loop_
_entity_poly.entity_id
_entity_poly.type
_entity_poly.pdbx_seq_one_letter_code
_entity_poly.pdbx_strand_id
1 'polypeptide(L)'
;IFLRVDRVIELLGIGYLAGKHPLKLSGGQCQRVALASVIVMEPEVLLIDEPTSQLDPKGTEDVFKIIQMLKEKGKTTILVEHKIDRIAEYADRVLVMDGGQIVMDGSAQEILSDPTLLNYGINVPEVSMLGLKLRESGYDLPQIPITLDQAETLIGTLREGN
;
A
#
# COMPACT_ATOMS: atom_id res chain seq x y z
N ILE A 1 11.15 9.86 -26.03
CA ILE A 1 9.86 9.18 -25.76
C ILE A 1 10.04 7.67 -25.81
N PHE A 2 10.57 7.08 -26.90
CA PHE A 2 10.71 5.61 -27.03
C PHE A 2 11.52 4.97 -25.90
N LEU A 3 12.65 5.53 -25.51
CA LEU A 3 13.47 5.04 -24.39
C LEU A 3 12.72 5.01 -23.05
N ARG A 4 11.79 5.94 -22.80
CA ARG A 4 10.95 5.94 -21.59
C ARG A 4 9.90 4.84 -21.65
N VAL A 5 9.29 4.64 -22.81
CA VAL A 5 8.29 3.59 -23.03
C VAL A 5 8.94 2.21 -22.80
N ASP A 6 10.09 1.93 -23.42
CA ASP A 6 10.79 0.65 -23.26
C ASP A 6 11.15 0.38 -21.79
N ARG A 7 11.64 1.41 -21.07
CA ARG A 7 11.96 1.30 -19.64
C ARG A 7 10.74 0.97 -18.79
N VAL A 8 9.59 1.60 -19.08
CA VAL A 8 8.35 1.34 -18.32
C VAL A 8 7.76 -0.03 -18.64
N ILE A 9 7.83 -0.45 -19.90
CA ILE A 9 7.43 -1.79 -20.35
C ILE A 9 8.23 -2.88 -19.60
N GLU A 10 9.54 -2.70 -19.51
CA GLU A 10 10.43 -3.61 -18.79
C GLU A 10 10.12 -3.61 -17.29
N LEU A 11 10.00 -2.43 -16.68
CA LEU A 11 9.68 -2.24 -15.26
C LEU A 11 8.41 -2.97 -14.84
N LEU A 12 7.37 -2.89 -15.65
CA LEU A 12 6.06 -3.51 -15.39
C LEU A 12 5.97 -4.96 -15.89
N GLY A 13 7.01 -5.46 -16.56
CA GLY A 13 7.01 -6.80 -17.14
C GLY A 13 5.91 -7.01 -18.18
N ILE A 14 5.51 -5.97 -18.91
CA ILE A 14 4.39 -5.99 -19.86
C ILE A 14 4.81 -6.10 -21.34
N GLY A 15 6.07 -6.40 -21.61
CA GLY A 15 6.58 -6.50 -22.99
C GLY A 15 5.80 -7.48 -23.86
N TYR A 16 5.28 -8.57 -23.27
CA TYR A 16 4.45 -9.56 -23.98
C TYR A 16 3.08 -9.02 -24.44
N LEU A 17 2.71 -7.80 -24.01
CA LEU A 17 1.47 -7.11 -24.40
C LEU A 17 1.67 -6.14 -25.57
N ALA A 18 2.89 -5.78 -25.92
CA ALA A 18 3.23 -4.70 -26.84
C ALA A 18 2.56 -4.82 -28.23
N GLY A 19 2.22 -6.01 -28.68
CA GLY A 19 1.53 -6.21 -29.98
C GLY A 19 0.03 -6.54 -29.84
N LYS A 20 -0.52 -6.52 -28.62
CA LYS A 20 -1.91 -6.91 -28.40
C LYS A 20 -2.86 -5.71 -28.55
N HIS A 21 -4.02 -5.98 -29.15
CA HIS A 21 -5.07 -4.99 -29.18
C HIS A 21 -5.67 -4.79 -27.79
N PRO A 22 -5.93 -3.53 -27.32
CA PRO A 22 -6.44 -3.27 -25.97
C PRO A 22 -7.68 -4.06 -25.57
N LEU A 23 -8.62 -4.27 -26.50
CA LEU A 23 -9.85 -5.05 -26.26
C LEU A 23 -9.61 -6.56 -26.04
N LYS A 24 -8.38 -7.05 -26.25
CA LYS A 24 -8.00 -8.44 -26.00
C LYS A 24 -7.24 -8.64 -24.69
N LEU A 25 -7.06 -7.57 -23.91
CA LEU A 25 -6.40 -7.61 -22.62
C LEU A 25 -7.38 -8.06 -21.54
N SER A 26 -6.87 -8.85 -20.57
CA SER A 26 -7.61 -9.10 -19.33
C SER A 26 -7.67 -7.84 -18.47
N GLY A 27 -8.57 -7.78 -17.47
CA GLY A 27 -8.69 -6.65 -16.55
C GLY A 27 -7.36 -6.26 -15.91
N GLY A 28 -6.62 -7.23 -15.35
CA GLY A 28 -5.30 -6.98 -14.77
C GLY A 28 -4.25 -6.53 -15.80
N GLN A 29 -4.32 -7.02 -17.04
CA GLN A 29 -3.44 -6.52 -18.11
C GLN A 29 -3.77 -5.08 -18.49
N CYS A 30 -5.07 -4.74 -18.59
CA CYS A 30 -5.51 -3.36 -18.82
C CYS A 30 -5.02 -2.43 -17.71
N GLN A 31 -5.13 -2.85 -16.46
CA GLN A 31 -4.71 -2.06 -15.30
C GLN A 31 -3.19 -1.78 -15.30
N ARG A 32 -2.36 -2.81 -15.60
CA ARG A 32 -0.90 -2.62 -15.76
C ARG A 32 -0.56 -1.68 -16.92
N VAL A 33 -1.26 -1.77 -18.05
CA VAL A 33 -1.05 -0.87 -19.20
C VAL A 33 -1.50 0.56 -18.87
N ALA A 34 -2.62 0.73 -18.17
CA ALA A 34 -3.07 2.04 -17.70
C ALA A 34 -2.04 2.68 -16.76
N LEU A 35 -1.52 1.92 -15.79
CA LEU A 35 -0.46 2.39 -14.89
C LEU A 35 0.80 2.78 -15.68
N ALA A 36 1.22 1.95 -16.65
CA ALA A 36 2.35 2.25 -17.54
C ALA A 36 2.19 3.58 -18.27
N SER A 37 0.98 3.84 -18.79
CA SER A 37 0.70 5.06 -19.56
C SER A 37 0.85 6.35 -18.74
N VAL A 38 0.63 6.28 -17.44
CA VAL A 38 0.81 7.42 -16.53
C VAL A 38 2.28 7.54 -16.09
N ILE A 39 2.91 6.42 -15.72
CA ILE A 39 4.31 6.41 -15.26
C ILE A 39 5.28 6.91 -16.34
N VAL A 40 5.02 6.60 -17.62
CA VAL A 40 5.87 7.06 -18.75
C VAL A 40 5.96 8.57 -18.88
N MET A 41 4.98 9.29 -18.33
CA MET A 41 4.98 10.76 -18.29
C MET A 41 5.88 11.34 -17.21
N GLU A 42 6.40 10.50 -16.29
CA GLU A 42 7.24 10.87 -15.14
C GLU A 42 6.63 12.02 -14.30
N PRO A 43 5.37 11.89 -13.85
CA PRO A 43 4.71 12.96 -13.10
C PRO A 43 5.40 13.20 -11.74
N GLU A 44 5.32 14.43 -11.23
CA GLU A 44 5.78 14.75 -9.87
C GLU A 44 4.78 14.26 -8.81
N VAL A 45 3.49 14.27 -9.15
CA VAL A 45 2.40 13.79 -8.29
C VAL A 45 1.58 12.78 -9.07
N LEU A 46 1.38 11.61 -8.49
CA LEU A 46 0.60 10.52 -9.06
C LEU A 46 -0.59 10.22 -8.15
N LEU A 47 -1.80 10.31 -8.70
CA LEU A 47 -3.04 9.89 -8.03
C LEU A 47 -3.48 8.55 -8.60
N ILE A 48 -3.65 7.54 -7.75
CA ILE A 48 -4.03 6.19 -8.14
C ILE A 48 -5.22 5.75 -7.29
N ASP A 49 -6.29 5.36 -7.96
CA ASP A 49 -7.50 4.87 -7.33
C ASP A 49 -7.61 3.35 -7.54
N GLU A 50 -7.58 2.60 -6.45
CA GLU A 50 -7.68 1.14 -6.38
C GLU A 50 -6.83 0.37 -7.43
N PRO A 51 -5.51 0.59 -7.51
CA PRO A 51 -4.68 0.01 -8.56
C PRO A 51 -4.59 -1.52 -8.52
N THR A 52 -5.07 -2.14 -7.44
CA THR A 52 -4.91 -3.58 -7.21
C THR A 52 -6.22 -4.35 -7.20
N SER A 53 -7.36 -3.70 -7.47
CA SER A 53 -8.71 -4.30 -7.37
C SER A 53 -8.93 -5.50 -8.29
N GLN A 54 -8.26 -5.55 -9.45
CA GLN A 54 -8.40 -6.63 -10.46
C GLN A 54 -7.11 -7.45 -10.63
N LEU A 55 -6.18 -7.35 -9.70
CA LEU A 55 -4.90 -8.04 -9.79
C LEU A 55 -4.85 -9.27 -8.85
N ASP A 56 -4.16 -10.30 -9.31
CA ASP A 56 -3.73 -11.41 -8.48
C ASP A 56 -2.69 -10.96 -7.44
N PRO A 57 -2.34 -11.77 -6.44
CA PRO A 57 -1.38 -11.39 -5.40
C PRO A 57 -0.04 -10.92 -5.96
N LYS A 58 0.46 -11.59 -7.01
CA LYS A 58 1.72 -11.22 -7.66
C LYS A 58 1.61 -9.86 -8.36
N GLY A 59 0.52 -9.62 -9.08
CA GLY A 59 0.25 -8.34 -9.72
C GLY A 59 0.12 -7.19 -8.72
N THR A 60 -0.53 -7.46 -7.59
CA THR A 60 -0.60 -6.52 -6.46
C THR A 60 0.79 -6.15 -5.97
N GLU A 61 1.63 -7.14 -5.69
CA GLU A 61 3.02 -6.95 -5.24
C GLU A 61 3.84 -6.12 -6.24
N ASP A 62 3.73 -6.42 -7.54
CA ASP A 62 4.43 -5.68 -8.59
C ASP A 62 4.04 -4.20 -8.62
N VAL A 63 2.74 -3.88 -8.43
CA VAL A 63 2.26 -2.48 -8.36
C VAL A 63 2.84 -1.75 -7.16
N PHE A 64 2.84 -2.36 -5.95
CA PHE A 64 3.40 -1.72 -4.77
C PHE A 64 4.91 -1.52 -4.86
N LYS A 65 5.66 -2.44 -5.46
CA LYS A 65 7.10 -2.24 -5.77
C LYS A 65 7.33 -1.02 -6.65
N ILE A 66 6.45 -0.77 -7.60
CA ILE A 66 6.54 0.42 -8.45
C ILE A 66 6.25 1.69 -7.65
N ILE A 67 5.23 1.68 -6.80
CA ILE A 67 4.92 2.80 -5.91
C ILE A 67 6.13 3.11 -5.00
N GLN A 68 6.74 2.08 -4.42
CA GLN A 68 7.95 2.23 -3.62
C GLN A 68 9.10 2.84 -4.41
N MET A 69 9.35 2.35 -5.62
CA MET A 69 10.38 2.90 -6.50
C MET A 69 10.11 4.37 -6.86
N LEU A 70 8.86 4.77 -7.09
CA LEU A 70 8.49 6.17 -7.35
C LEU A 70 8.77 7.04 -6.12
N LYS A 71 8.43 6.55 -4.92
CA LYS A 71 8.74 7.18 -3.64
C LYS A 71 10.25 7.40 -3.47
N GLU A 72 11.08 6.39 -3.73
CA GLU A 72 12.55 6.47 -3.67
C GLU A 72 13.12 7.50 -4.65
N LYS A 73 12.42 7.76 -5.76
CA LYS A 73 12.75 8.83 -6.72
C LYS A 73 12.21 10.20 -6.31
N GLY A 74 11.69 10.35 -5.11
CA GLY A 74 11.14 11.60 -4.59
C GLY A 74 9.80 12.01 -5.20
N LYS A 75 9.06 11.07 -5.84
CA LYS A 75 7.73 11.36 -6.39
C LYS A 75 6.67 11.24 -5.30
N THR A 76 5.66 12.09 -5.37
CA THR A 76 4.49 12.02 -4.48
C THR A 76 3.45 11.10 -5.09
N THR A 77 3.03 10.08 -4.33
CA THR A 77 1.92 9.20 -4.74
C THR A 77 0.78 9.34 -3.75
N ILE A 78 -0.42 9.64 -4.24
CA ILE A 78 -1.66 9.61 -3.48
C ILE A 78 -2.40 8.35 -3.93
N LEU A 79 -2.66 7.46 -2.98
CA LEU A 79 -3.22 6.14 -3.24
C LEU A 79 -4.54 5.99 -2.49
N VAL A 80 -5.61 5.60 -3.19
CA VAL A 80 -6.83 5.08 -2.58
C VAL A 80 -6.75 3.55 -2.63
N GLU A 81 -6.84 2.91 -1.47
CA GLU A 81 -6.66 1.45 -1.34
C GLU A 81 -7.46 0.93 -0.13
N HIS A 82 -7.94 -0.31 -0.23
CA HIS A 82 -8.68 -1.00 0.82
C HIS A 82 -7.86 -2.08 1.54
N LYS A 83 -6.71 -2.47 0.98
CA LYS A 83 -5.82 -3.48 1.56
C LYS A 83 -4.98 -2.84 2.65
N ILE A 84 -5.52 -2.84 3.88
CA ILE A 84 -4.95 -2.12 5.02
C ILE A 84 -3.50 -2.53 5.32
N ASP A 85 -3.15 -3.82 5.16
CA ASP A 85 -1.79 -4.31 5.38
C ASP A 85 -0.80 -3.71 4.38
N ARG A 86 -1.24 -3.46 3.14
CA ARG A 86 -0.42 -2.79 2.13
C ARG A 86 -0.26 -1.30 2.43
N ILE A 87 -1.30 -0.66 2.94
CA ILE A 87 -1.19 0.72 3.41
C ILE A 87 -0.16 0.79 4.55
N ALA A 88 -0.20 -0.16 5.48
CA ALA A 88 0.76 -0.23 6.60
C ALA A 88 2.22 -0.40 6.14
N GLU A 89 2.47 -1.17 5.07
CA GLU A 89 3.80 -1.43 4.55
C GLU A 89 4.39 -0.25 3.75
N TYR A 90 3.55 0.49 3.01
CA TYR A 90 4.04 1.41 1.97
C TYR A 90 3.73 2.89 2.22
N ALA A 91 2.70 3.22 3.01
CA ALA A 91 2.29 4.60 3.23
C ALA A 91 3.15 5.31 4.30
N ASP A 92 3.51 6.57 4.04
CA ASP A 92 4.10 7.46 5.05
C ASP A 92 3.02 8.16 5.86
N ARG A 93 1.94 8.55 5.20
CA ARG A 93 0.82 9.32 5.76
C ARG A 93 -0.49 8.71 5.32
N VAL A 94 -1.44 8.63 6.23
CA VAL A 94 -2.77 8.09 6.00
C VAL A 94 -3.81 9.17 6.28
N LEU A 95 -4.74 9.32 5.35
CA LEU A 95 -5.92 10.16 5.49
C LEU A 95 -7.15 9.25 5.54
N VAL A 96 -7.97 9.40 6.56
CA VAL A 96 -9.27 8.73 6.65
C VAL A 96 -10.34 9.71 6.28
N MET A 97 -11.22 9.32 5.36
CA MET A 97 -12.34 10.13 4.90
C MET A 97 -13.67 9.48 5.27
N ASP A 98 -14.57 10.27 5.82
CA ASP A 98 -15.96 9.89 6.08
C ASP A 98 -16.88 11.06 5.75
N GLY A 99 -18.02 10.78 5.13
CA GLY A 99 -19.01 11.81 4.74
C GLY A 99 -18.44 12.94 3.90
N GLY A 100 -17.37 12.71 3.11
CA GLY A 100 -16.70 13.72 2.30
C GLY A 100 -15.74 14.65 3.07
N GLN A 101 -15.44 14.33 4.32
CA GLN A 101 -14.51 15.07 5.17
C GLN A 101 -13.33 14.21 5.58
N ILE A 102 -12.16 14.83 5.80
CA ILE A 102 -11.02 14.15 6.40
C ILE A 102 -11.29 14.11 7.92
N VAL A 103 -11.42 12.92 8.48
CA VAL A 103 -11.72 12.68 9.90
C VAL A 103 -10.48 12.27 10.69
N MET A 104 -9.48 11.68 10.04
CA MET A 104 -8.17 11.41 10.62
C MET A 104 -7.08 11.72 9.62
N ASP A 105 -5.92 12.19 10.11
CA ASP A 105 -4.75 12.56 9.31
C ASP A 105 -3.49 12.39 10.17
N GLY A 106 -2.58 11.55 9.75
CA GLY A 106 -1.35 11.28 10.50
C GLY A 106 -0.42 10.32 9.78
N SER A 107 0.66 9.95 10.45
CA SER A 107 1.54 8.88 9.96
C SER A 107 0.79 7.54 9.88
N ALA A 108 1.25 6.63 9.02
CA ALA A 108 0.67 5.29 8.96
C ALA A 108 0.69 4.61 10.33
N GLN A 109 1.75 4.81 11.10
CA GLN A 109 1.88 4.26 12.45
C GLN A 109 0.80 4.79 13.40
N GLU A 110 0.57 6.10 13.43
CA GLU A 110 -0.43 6.71 14.30
C GLU A 110 -1.85 6.26 13.95
N ILE A 111 -2.19 6.33 12.67
CA ILE A 111 -3.55 6.06 12.21
C ILE A 111 -3.88 4.56 12.30
N LEU A 112 -3.00 3.68 11.81
CA LEU A 112 -3.29 2.25 11.71
C LEU A 112 -3.16 1.48 13.02
N SER A 113 -2.60 2.10 14.06
CA SER A 113 -2.61 1.56 15.42
C SER A 113 -3.76 2.07 16.28
N ASP A 114 -4.57 3.01 15.76
CA ASP A 114 -5.67 3.63 16.51
C ASP A 114 -6.97 2.80 16.35
N PRO A 115 -7.50 2.22 17.44
CA PRO A 115 -8.75 1.44 17.40
C PRO A 115 -9.97 2.27 17.00
N THR A 116 -9.89 3.61 17.03
CA THR A 116 -11.01 4.48 16.60
C THR A 116 -11.32 4.36 15.10
N LEU A 117 -10.40 3.80 14.28
CA LEU A 117 -10.68 3.43 12.89
C LEU A 117 -11.93 2.56 12.74
N LEU A 118 -12.20 1.67 13.73
CA LEU A 118 -13.37 0.80 13.74
C LEU A 118 -14.68 1.59 13.75
N ASN A 119 -14.70 2.80 14.29
CA ASN A 119 -15.89 3.68 14.32
C ASN A 119 -16.27 4.17 12.91
N TYR A 120 -15.30 4.15 11.98
CA TYR A 120 -15.49 4.50 10.58
C TYR A 120 -15.64 3.28 9.67
N GLY A 121 -15.81 2.08 10.25
CA GLY A 121 -15.94 0.83 9.50
C GLY A 121 -14.64 0.36 8.85
N ILE A 122 -13.50 0.89 9.27
CA ILE A 122 -12.18 0.53 8.77
C ILE A 122 -11.51 -0.38 9.81
N ASN A 123 -11.08 -1.57 9.39
CA ASN A 123 -10.32 -2.46 10.26
C ASN A 123 -8.90 -1.93 10.45
N VAL A 124 -8.32 -2.15 11.63
CA VAL A 124 -6.88 -2.02 11.83
C VAL A 124 -6.17 -3.28 11.28
N PRO A 125 -4.86 -3.24 10.97
CA PRO A 125 -4.10 -4.44 10.61
C PRO A 125 -4.28 -5.55 11.65
N GLU A 126 -4.28 -6.82 11.22
CA GLU A 126 -4.45 -7.95 12.15
C GLU A 126 -3.39 -7.98 13.25
N VAL A 127 -2.15 -7.61 12.91
CA VAL A 127 -1.06 -7.49 13.88
C VAL A 127 -1.30 -6.36 14.89
N SER A 128 -1.97 -5.28 14.49
CA SER A 128 -2.36 -4.19 15.40
C SER A 128 -3.40 -4.67 16.39
N MET A 129 -4.38 -5.47 15.95
CA MET A 129 -5.35 -6.10 16.84
C MET A 129 -4.69 -6.99 17.89
N LEU A 130 -3.66 -7.76 17.49
CA LEU A 130 -2.86 -8.55 18.44
C LEU A 130 -2.15 -7.64 19.46
N GLY A 131 -1.48 -6.59 18.99
CA GLY A 131 -0.80 -5.63 19.86
C GLY A 131 -1.75 -4.95 20.87
N LEU A 132 -2.92 -4.53 20.40
CA LEU A 132 -3.96 -3.94 21.27
C LEU A 132 -4.41 -4.91 22.36
N LYS A 133 -4.67 -6.18 22.01
CA LYS A 133 -5.07 -7.22 23.00
C LYS A 133 -3.96 -7.54 24.00
N LEU A 134 -2.69 -7.56 23.57
CA LEU A 134 -1.57 -7.74 24.47
C LEU A 134 -1.49 -6.57 25.47
N ARG A 135 -1.65 -5.34 25.00
CA ARG A 135 -1.68 -4.15 25.88
C ARG A 135 -2.84 -4.19 26.87
N GLU A 136 -4.04 -4.58 26.44
CA GLU A 136 -5.20 -4.79 27.32
C GLU A 136 -4.95 -5.90 28.38
N SER A 137 -4.13 -6.90 28.03
CA SER A 137 -3.73 -7.98 28.92
C SER A 137 -2.59 -7.61 29.88
N GLY A 138 -2.15 -6.35 29.87
CA GLY A 138 -1.15 -5.82 30.81
C GLY A 138 0.30 -5.88 30.33
N TYR A 139 0.55 -6.25 29.07
CA TYR A 139 1.88 -6.17 28.50
C TYR A 139 2.25 -4.72 28.20
N ASP A 140 3.41 -4.29 28.65
CA ASP A 140 3.97 -2.97 28.31
C ASP A 140 4.59 -3.04 26.91
N LEU A 141 3.90 -2.42 25.93
CA LEU A 141 4.34 -2.39 24.57
C LEU A 141 4.79 -0.97 24.20
N PRO A 142 6.02 -0.78 23.75
CA PRO A 142 6.53 0.54 23.35
C PRO A 142 5.72 1.11 22.20
N GLN A 143 5.19 0.24 21.33
CA GLN A 143 4.41 0.60 20.15
C GLN A 143 3.47 -0.54 19.77
N ILE A 144 2.28 -0.22 19.23
CA ILE A 144 1.41 -1.21 18.60
C ILE A 144 1.97 -1.51 17.21
N PRO A 145 2.24 -2.77 16.85
CA PRO A 145 2.74 -3.11 15.52
C PRO A 145 1.65 -2.85 14.47
N ILE A 146 2.04 -2.34 13.30
CA ILE A 146 1.16 -2.19 12.15
C ILE A 146 1.59 -3.07 10.97
N THR A 147 2.81 -3.61 11.00
CA THR A 147 3.32 -4.56 10.00
C THR A 147 3.75 -5.87 10.64
N LEU A 148 3.87 -6.91 9.82
CA LEU A 148 4.30 -8.23 10.28
C LEU A 148 5.72 -8.18 10.88
N ASP A 149 6.64 -7.48 10.24
CA ASP A 149 8.03 -7.33 10.72
C ASP A 149 8.08 -6.66 12.10
N GLN A 150 7.24 -5.65 12.34
CA GLN A 150 7.11 -5.01 13.66
C GLN A 150 6.56 -5.99 14.70
N ALA A 151 5.58 -6.82 14.32
CA ALA A 151 5.01 -7.82 15.21
C ALA A 151 6.02 -8.93 15.55
N GLU A 152 6.80 -9.40 14.59
CA GLU A 152 7.87 -10.38 14.82
C GLU A 152 8.93 -9.82 15.79
N THR A 153 9.36 -8.58 15.57
CA THR A 153 10.30 -7.89 16.48
C THR A 153 9.74 -7.79 17.88
N LEU A 154 8.47 -7.39 18.04
CA LEU A 154 7.79 -7.28 19.32
C LEU A 154 7.75 -8.63 20.06
N ILE A 155 7.35 -9.70 19.37
CA ILE A 155 7.29 -11.04 19.95
C ILE A 155 8.69 -11.53 20.38
N GLY A 156 9.72 -11.23 19.60
CA GLY A 156 11.11 -11.52 19.96
C GLY A 156 11.51 -10.89 21.29
N THR A 157 11.24 -9.59 21.45
CA THR A 157 11.56 -8.86 22.69
C THR A 157 10.78 -9.37 23.91
N LEU A 158 9.50 -9.72 23.73
CA LEU A 158 8.68 -10.29 24.81
C LEU A 158 9.17 -11.68 25.27
N ARG A 159 9.80 -12.46 24.40
CA ARG A 159 10.37 -13.79 24.76
C ARG A 159 11.72 -13.69 25.48
N GLU A 160 12.50 -12.66 25.20
CA GLU A 160 13.81 -12.43 25.85
C GLU A 160 13.67 -11.75 27.22
N GLY A 161 12.56 -11.07 27.49
CA GLY A 161 12.27 -10.37 28.74
C GLY A 161 11.59 -11.22 29.84
N ASN A 162 11.28 -12.49 29.55
CA ASN A 162 10.76 -13.48 30.49
C ASN A 162 11.83 -14.56 30.77
#